data_b567285d46a21864d00cef598132c949
#
_entry.id   b567285d46a21864d00cef598132c949
#
_cell.length_a   1.000
_cell.length_b   1.000
_cell.length_c   1.000
_cell.angle_alpha   90.00
_cell.angle_beta   90.00
_cell.angle_gamma   90.00
#
_symmetry.space_group_name_H-M   'P 1'
#
loop_
_entity.id
_entity.type
_entity.pdbx_description
1 polymer ?
#
loop_
_entity_poly.entity_id
_entity_poly.type
_entity_poly.pdbx_seq_one_letter_code
_entity_poly.pdbx_strand_id
1 'polypeptide(L)' 'MRATYVNFVDRHQLFAGEPMLDTSEGVLIIQYPDGTSRTLNWDFVIDFYYMTDEEYADAVRHIEEQEDDR' A
#
# COMPACT_ATOMS: atom_id res chain seq x y z
N MET A 1 12.11 4.64 2.88
CA MET A 1 10.65 4.69 3.06
C MET A 1 10.06 3.29 2.91
N ARG A 2 9.10 2.95 3.73
CA ARG A 2 8.36 1.70 3.59
C ARG A 2 6.99 1.99 3.00
N ALA A 3 6.47 1.03 2.25
CA ALA A 3 5.15 1.15 1.64
C ALA A 3 4.28 -0.04 2.00
N THR A 4 2.99 0.10 1.81
CA THR A 4 2.02 -0.96 2.06
C THR A 4 1.45 -1.43 0.73
N TYR A 5 1.57 -2.72 0.46
CA TYR A 5 0.98 -3.37 -0.69
C TYR A 5 -0.35 -3.98 -0.26
N VAL A 6 -1.43 -3.59 -0.91
CA VAL A 6 -2.78 -4.04 -0.56
C VAL A 6 -3.40 -4.81 -1.71
N ASN A 7 -3.87 -6.02 -1.43
CA ASN A 7 -4.65 -6.82 -2.37
C ASN A 7 -6.14 -6.62 -2.08
N PHE A 8 -6.83 -6.03 -3.04
CA PHE A 8 -8.29 -5.90 -3.01
C PHE A 8 -8.96 -7.05 -3.76
N VAL A 9 -10.26 -7.15 -3.62
CA VAL A 9 -11.06 -8.19 -4.30
C VAL A 9 -10.88 -8.12 -5.83
N ASP A 10 -10.76 -6.92 -6.39
CA ASP A 10 -10.73 -6.69 -7.83
C ASP A 10 -9.39 -6.14 -8.36
N ARG A 11 -8.44 -5.84 -7.47
CA ARG A 11 -7.17 -5.22 -7.87
C ARG A 11 -6.15 -5.29 -6.74
N HIS A 12 -4.95 -4.81 -7.03
CA HIS A 12 -3.90 -4.57 -6.02
C HIS A 12 -3.35 -3.16 -6.21
N GLN A 13 -2.83 -2.57 -5.14
CA GLN A 13 -2.30 -1.22 -5.19
C GLN A 13 -1.21 -1.04 -4.14
N LEU A 14 -0.18 -0.25 -4.50
CA LEU A 14 0.91 0.14 -3.60
C LEU A 14 0.62 1.51 -3.01
N PHE A 15 0.70 1.62 -1.69
CA PHE A 15 0.52 2.89 -0.97
C PHE A 15 1.81 3.24 -0.25
N ALA A 16 2.32 4.45 -0.45
CA ALA A 16 3.57 4.91 0.16
C ALA A 16 3.33 5.41 1.58
N GLY A 17 2.79 4.56 2.44
CA GLY A 17 2.46 4.89 3.82
C GLY A 17 2.43 3.67 4.73
N GLU A 18 2.21 3.92 6.01
CA GLU A 18 2.18 2.91 7.06
C GLU A 18 0.74 2.41 7.29
N PRO A 19 0.53 1.08 7.38
CA PRO A 19 -0.82 0.56 7.59
C PRO A 19 -1.20 0.57 9.07
N MET A 20 -2.47 0.86 9.34
CA MET A 20 -3.05 0.72 10.67
C MET A 20 -4.43 0.09 10.50
N LEU A 21 -4.59 -1.13 11.01
CA LEU A 21 -5.86 -1.86 10.92
C LEU A 21 -6.73 -1.52 12.13
N ASP A 22 -7.93 -1.01 11.86
CA ASP A 22 -8.95 -0.76 12.89
C ASP A 22 -10.11 -1.72 12.66
N THR A 23 -10.10 -2.83 13.39
CA THR A 23 -11.13 -3.86 13.26
C THR A 23 -12.47 -3.43 13.87
N SER A 24 -12.46 -2.52 14.83
CA SER A 24 -13.70 -2.03 15.43
C SER A 24 -14.51 -1.16 14.47
N GLU A 25 -13.83 -0.41 13.61
CA GLU A 25 -14.45 0.43 12.58
C GLU A 25 -14.54 -0.27 11.22
N GLY A 26 -13.88 -1.41 11.06
CA GLY A 26 -13.89 -2.16 9.80
C GLY A 26 -13.12 -1.47 8.69
N VAL A 27 -12.00 -0.81 9.02
CA VAL A 27 -11.21 -0.05 8.05
C VAL A 27 -9.72 -0.35 8.17
N LEU A 28 -9.02 -0.21 7.05
CA LEU A 28 -7.56 -0.17 7.00
C LEU A 28 -7.15 1.26 6.69
N ILE A 29 -6.35 1.87 7.55
CA ILE A 29 -5.92 3.25 7.39
C ILE A 29 -4.46 3.26 6.94
N ILE A 30 -4.18 3.99 5.86
CA ILE A 30 -2.81 4.22 5.39
C ILE A 30 -2.40 5.62 5.84
N GLN A 31 -1.36 5.70 6.66
CA GLN A 31 -0.86 6.96 7.18
C GLN A 31 0.38 7.39 6.39
N TYR A 32 0.31 8.56 5.77
CA TYR A 32 1.41 9.08 4.96
C TYR A 32 2.37 9.95 5.78
N PRO A 33 3.64 10.06 5.36
CA PRO A 33 4.63 10.86 6.09
C PRO A 33 4.29 12.35 6.22
N ASP A 34 3.47 12.89 5.32
CA ASP A 34 3.05 14.30 5.35
C ASP A 34 1.93 14.59 6.36
N GLY A 35 1.50 13.59 7.12
CA GLY A 35 0.43 13.74 8.10
C GLY A 35 -0.96 13.48 7.57
N THR A 36 -1.10 13.23 6.26
CA THR A 36 -2.39 12.83 5.68
C THR A 36 -2.60 11.33 5.84
N SER A 37 -3.84 10.89 5.63
CA SER A 37 -4.17 9.46 5.69
C SER A 37 -5.23 9.12 4.68
N ARG A 38 -5.31 7.83 4.34
CA ARG A 38 -6.34 7.28 3.46
C ARG A 38 -6.99 6.09 4.16
N THR A 39 -8.31 6.11 4.20
CA THR A 39 -9.10 5.06 4.83
C THR A 39 -9.66 4.12 3.76
N LEU A 40 -9.38 2.82 3.91
CA LEU A 40 -9.82 1.79 2.99
C LEU A 40 -10.89 0.93 3.68
N ASN A 41 -11.90 0.54 2.92
CA ASN A 41 -12.94 -0.36 3.42
C ASN A 41 -12.39 -1.77 3.54
N TRP A 42 -12.32 -2.29 4.78
CA TRP A 42 -11.76 -3.61 5.06
C TRP A 42 -12.49 -4.74 4.35
N ASP A 43 -13.78 -4.57 4.06
CA ASP A 43 -14.58 -5.58 3.37
C ASP A 43 -14.08 -5.89 1.95
N PHE A 44 -13.34 -4.96 1.34
CA PHE A 44 -12.80 -5.12 -0.02
C PHE A 44 -11.32 -5.51 -0.03
N VAL A 45 -10.70 -5.65 1.14
CA VAL A 45 -9.28 -6.00 1.27
C VAL A 45 -9.16 -7.50 1.54
N ILE A 46 -8.39 -8.20 0.71
CA ILE A 46 -8.08 -9.62 0.92
C ILE A 46 -6.95 -9.74 1.93
N ASP A 47 -5.85 -9.03 1.67
CA ASP A 47 -4.71 -8.96 2.58
C ASP A 47 -3.89 -7.69 2.30
N PHE A 48 -2.94 -7.41 3.17
CA PHE A 48 -1.97 -6.35 2.93
C PHE A 48 -0.62 -6.76 3.49
N TYR A 49 0.44 -6.13 2.96
CA TYR A 49 1.81 -6.42 3.35
C TYR A 49 2.58 -5.11 3.51
N TYR A 50 3.17 -4.91 4.69
CA TYR A 50 3.99 -3.73 4.96
C TYR A 50 5.42 -4.03 4.54
N MET A 51 5.84 -3.46 3.41
CA MET A 51 7.11 -3.76 2.76
C MET A 51 8.28 -3.18 3.54
N THR A 52 9.44 -3.81 3.40
CA THR A 52 10.69 -3.22 3.86
C THR A 52 11.14 -2.11 2.91
N ASP A 53 12.10 -1.29 3.34
CA ASP A 53 12.66 -0.23 2.49
C ASP A 53 13.26 -0.81 1.20
N GLU A 54 13.93 -1.96 1.30
CA GLU A 54 14.53 -2.64 0.14
C GLU A 54 13.46 -3.12 -0.84
N GLU A 55 12.40 -3.71 -0.32
CA GLU A 55 11.29 -4.19 -1.15
C GLU A 55 10.60 -3.04 -1.86
N TYR A 56 10.41 -1.93 -1.17
CA TYR A 56 9.83 -0.73 -1.78
C TYR A 56 10.72 -0.20 -2.90
N ALA A 57 12.02 -0.12 -2.67
CA ALA A 57 12.97 0.34 -3.69
C ALA A 57 12.94 -0.56 -4.92
N ASP A 58 12.85 -1.88 -4.73
CA ASP A 58 12.74 -2.83 -5.83
C ASP A 58 11.43 -2.66 -6.60
N ALA A 59 10.32 -2.43 -5.92
CA ALA A 59 9.02 -2.23 -6.54
C ALA A 59 9.00 -0.96 -7.39
N VAL A 60 9.56 0.14 -6.87
CA VAL A 60 9.65 1.41 -7.59
C VAL A 60 10.53 1.25 -8.84
N ARG A 61 11.65 0.58 -8.70
CA ARG A 61 12.56 0.32 -9.84
C ARG A 61 11.87 -0.48 -10.93
N HIS A 62 11.07 -1.47 -10.53
CA HIS A 62 10.32 -2.30 -11.47
C HIS A 62 9.28 -1.49 -12.27
N ILE A 63 8.60 -0.58 -11.60
CA ILE A 63 7.65 0.33 -12.25
C ILE A 63 8.37 1.24 -13.24
N GLU A 64 9.51 1.81 -12.86
CA GLU A 64 10.31 2.68 -13.73
C GLU A 64 10.81 1.92 -14.97
N GLU A 65 11.24 0.67 -14.82
CA GLU A 65 11.66 -0.17 -15.93
C GLU A 65 10.51 -0.43 -16.90
N GLN A 66 9.30 -0.64 -16.40
CA GLN A 66 8.12 -0.85 -17.24
C GLN A 66 7.73 0.40 -18.03
N GLU A 67 7.93 1.59 -17.43
CA GLU A 67 7.68 2.86 -18.13
C GLU A 67 8.69 3.08 -19.25
N ASP A 68 9.94 2.68 -19.04
CA ASP A 68 11.00 2.84 -20.02
C ASP A 68 10.83 1.96 -21.25
N ASP A 69 10.07 0.89 -21.13
CA ASP A 69 9.81 -0.06 -22.23
C ASP A 69 8.75 0.43 -23.24
N ARG A 70 8.28 1.62 -23.06
CA ARG A 70 7.31 2.23 -23.98
C ARG A 70 8.04 2.99 -25.10
#